data_c6cfce600a7e552e4c7796fa11316226
#
_entry.id   c6cfce600a7e552e4c7796fa11316226
#
_cell.length_a   1.000
_cell.length_b   1.000
_cell.length_c   1.000
_cell.angle_alpha   90.00
_cell.angle_beta   90.00
_cell.angle_gamma   90.00
#
_symmetry.space_group_name_H-M   'P 1'
#
loop_
_entity.id
_entity.type
_entity.pdbx_description
1 polymer ?
#
loop_
_entity_poly.entity_id
_entity_poly.type
_entity_poly.pdbx_seq_one_letter_code
_entity_poly.pdbx_strand_id
1 'polypeptide(L)'
;PTVLPSRIPNLLLNGADGIAVGMATKIPPHNLKEICAAIDIVLDKSHLEKIESEVEINNILAPPKNTQEMVFRPVFELEKQKYNFETNATIEDLTKVIQGPDFPTYGEIYGKTGIMEMYNTGRGKFAVRGKTNIEETKSGKIRIIITELPYQVNKAEFVKKIADLVRDKKIIGISDLRDESDRRGIRVVVEIEKNGKPKSILNKLF
;
A
#
# COMPACT_ATOMS: atom_id res chain seq x y z
N PRO A 1 1.76 -30.55 10.26
CA PRO A 1 1.00 -29.31 10.41
C PRO A 1 0.27 -28.97 9.12
N THR A 2 -0.98 -28.55 9.21
CA THR A 2 -1.81 -28.14 8.06
C THR A 2 -1.44 -26.75 7.54
N VAL A 3 -0.73 -25.97 8.36
CA VAL A 3 -0.22 -24.64 8.03
C VAL A 3 1.20 -24.48 8.55
N LEU A 4 2.03 -23.73 7.83
CA LEU A 4 3.36 -23.36 8.29
C LEU A 4 3.25 -22.03 9.06
N PRO A 5 3.68 -21.97 10.33
CA PRO A 5 3.67 -20.73 11.09
C PRO A 5 4.67 -19.74 10.48
N SER A 6 4.25 -18.50 10.31
CA SER A 6 5.12 -17.42 9.86
C SER A 6 5.80 -16.76 11.07
N ARG A 7 7.10 -16.51 10.97
CA ARG A 7 7.87 -15.80 12.01
C ARG A 7 7.72 -14.27 11.93
N ILE A 8 7.22 -13.78 10.81
CA ILE A 8 6.99 -12.36 10.55
C ILE A 8 5.58 -12.17 10.01
N PRO A 9 4.97 -11.00 10.15
CA PRO A 9 3.60 -10.72 9.69
C PRO A 9 3.52 -10.56 8.18
N ASN A 10 3.72 -11.66 7.44
CA ASN A 10 3.82 -11.67 5.98
C ASN A 10 2.60 -11.08 5.28
N LEU A 11 1.39 -11.23 5.82
CA LEU A 11 0.19 -10.69 5.20
C LEU A 11 0.24 -9.15 5.08
N LEU A 12 0.67 -8.47 6.13
CA LEU A 12 0.80 -7.01 6.12
C LEU A 12 2.07 -6.55 5.40
N LEU A 13 3.16 -7.33 5.53
CA LEU A 13 4.45 -6.97 4.92
C LEU A 13 4.39 -7.03 3.39
N ASN A 14 3.86 -8.12 2.85
CA ASN A 14 3.82 -8.36 1.41
C ASN A 14 2.52 -7.89 0.75
N GLY A 15 1.48 -7.68 1.55
CA GLY A 15 0.14 -7.50 1.06
C GLY A 15 -0.47 -8.79 0.51
N ALA A 16 -1.70 -8.71 0.04
CA ALA A 16 -2.40 -9.79 -0.63
C ALA A 16 -3.35 -9.23 -1.67
N ASP A 17 -3.40 -9.87 -2.83
CA ASP A 17 -4.35 -9.57 -3.90
C ASP A 17 -5.01 -10.88 -4.33
N GLY A 18 -6.33 -10.90 -4.34
CA GLY A 18 -7.08 -12.10 -4.69
C GLY A 18 -8.52 -11.78 -5.07
N ILE A 19 -9.01 -12.56 -6.05
CA ILE A 19 -10.38 -12.46 -6.53
C ILE A 19 -11.04 -13.82 -6.34
N ALA A 20 -12.15 -13.82 -5.58
CA ALA A 20 -13.00 -14.98 -5.40
C ALA A 20 -14.42 -14.68 -5.88
N VAL A 21 -15.27 -15.72 -5.95
CA VAL A 21 -16.66 -15.53 -6.32
C VAL A 21 -17.37 -14.72 -5.21
N GLY A 22 -17.89 -13.56 -5.58
CA GLY A 22 -18.62 -12.68 -4.68
C GLY A 22 -17.77 -11.78 -3.77
N MET A 23 -16.44 -11.94 -3.75
CA MET A 23 -15.56 -11.07 -2.96
C MET A 23 -14.17 -10.92 -3.58
N ALA A 24 -13.52 -9.82 -3.28
CA ALA A 24 -12.12 -9.57 -3.64
C ALA A 24 -11.36 -8.99 -2.45
N THR A 25 -10.08 -9.33 -2.37
CA THR A 25 -9.16 -8.78 -1.36
C THR A 25 -8.06 -8.01 -2.07
N LYS A 26 -7.69 -6.86 -1.52
CA LYS A 26 -6.55 -6.06 -1.98
C LYS A 26 -5.90 -5.36 -0.80
N ILE A 27 -5.04 -6.09 -0.11
CA ILE A 27 -4.27 -5.59 1.03
C ILE A 27 -2.93 -5.07 0.50
N PRO A 28 -2.61 -3.78 0.67
CA PRO A 28 -1.32 -3.24 0.23
C PRO A 28 -0.18 -3.71 1.15
N PRO A 29 1.06 -3.75 0.64
CA PRO A 29 2.24 -4.01 1.47
C PRO A 29 2.55 -2.83 2.39
N HIS A 30 3.26 -3.11 3.50
CA HIS A 30 3.63 -2.14 4.52
C HIS A 30 5.10 -2.29 4.94
N ASN A 31 5.63 -1.28 5.59
CA ASN A 31 6.99 -1.28 6.09
C ASN A 31 7.15 -2.18 7.33
N LEU A 32 8.17 -3.06 7.31
CA LEU A 32 8.39 -4.02 8.41
C LEU A 32 8.64 -3.34 9.76
N LYS A 33 9.39 -2.24 9.79
CA LYS A 33 9.67 -1.52 11.04
C LYS A 33 8.41 -0.91 11.63
N GLU A 34 7.55 -0.35 10.80
CA GLU A 34 6.26 0.23 11.20
C GLU A 34 5.32 -0.85 11.72
N ILE A 35 5.27 -2.02 11.05
CA ILE A 35 4.45 -3.16 11.49
C ILE A 35 4.95 -3.66 12.85
N CYS A 36 6.27 -3.84 13.04
CA CYS A 36 6.81 -4.27 14.33
C CYS A 36 6.47 -3.28 15.45
N ALA A 37 6.63 -1.97 15.20
CA ALA A 37 6.26 -0.95 16.18
C ALA A 37 4.75 -0.95 16.50
N ALA A 38 3.90 -1.26 15.52
CA ALA A 38 2.46 -1.42 15.75
C ALA A 38 2.15 -2.66 16.59
N ILE A 39 2.86 -3.77 16.36
CA ILE A 39 2.74 -5.00 17.19
C ILE A 39 3.14 -4.70 18.63
N ASP A 40 4.24 -3.97 18.85
CA ASP A 40 4.68 -3.57 20.20
C ASP A 40 3.58 -2.76 20.91
N ILE A 41 2.94 -1.79 20.22
CA ILE A 41 1.81 -1.04 20.80
C ILE A 41 0.63 -1.96 21.17
N VAL A 42 0.33 -2.93 20.30
CA VAL A 42 -0.75 -3.90 20.60
C VAL A 42 -0.42 -4.73 21.81
N LEU A 43 0.82 -5.20 21.93
CA LEU A 43 1.29 -5.99 23.08
C LEU A 43 1.32 -5.16 24.37
N ASP A 44 1.85 -3.95 24.33
CA ASP A 44 1.93 -3.05 25.48
C ASP A 44 0.54 -2.70 26.06
N LYS A 45 -0.48 -2.65 25.19
CA LYS A 45 -1.86 -2.38 25.57
C LYS A 45 -2.72 -3.63 25.72
N SER A 46 -2.10 -4.81 25.71
CA SER A 46 -2.78 -6.09 25.83
C SER A 46 -2.77 -6.64 27.24
N HIS A 47 -3.72 -7.51 27.52
CA HIS A 47 -3.78 -8.33 28.72
C HIS A 47 -4.33 -9.71 28.38
N LEU A 48 -3.99 -10.69 29.23
CA LEU A 48 -4.51 -12.05 29.14
C LEU A 48 -5.61 -12.22 30.18
N GLU A 49 -6.79 -12.54 29.73
CA GLU A 49 -7.93 -12.85 30.61
C GLU A 49 -8.12 -14.34 30.69
N LYS A 50 -8.15 -14.87 31.91
CA LYS A 50 -8.31 -16.29 32.17
C LYS A 50 -9.73 -16.75 31.85
N ILE A 51 -9.86 -17.82 31.07
CA ILE A 51 -11.16 -18.41 30.72
C ILE A 51 -11.48 -19.49 31.75
N GLU A 52 -12.53 -19.29 32.50
CA GLU A 52 -12.92 -20.18 33.58
C GLU A 52 -13.89 -21.29 33.15
N SER A 53 -14.61 -21.11 32.05
CA SER A 53 -15.62 -22.08 31.59
C SER A 53 -15.57 -22.37 30.07
N GLU A 54 -15.95 -23.60 29.68
CA GLU A 54 -16.08 -23.99 28.25
C GLU A 54 -17.19 -23.19 27.52
N VAL A 55 -18.17 -22.70 28.26
CA VAL A 55 -19.27 -21.87 27.70
C VAL A 55 -18.71 -20.55 27.22
N GLU A 56 -17.74 -19.96 27.95
CA GLU A 56 -17.06 -18.73 27.54
C GLU A 56 -16.25 -18.92 26.26
N ILE A 57 -15.57 -20.06 26.11
CA ILE A 57 -14.83 -20.41 24.89
C ILE A 57 -15.77 -20.44 23.69
N ASN A 58 -16.90 -21.11 23.82
CA ASN A 58 -17.88 -21.20 22.74
C ASN A 58 -18.47 -19.83 22.37
N ASN A 59 -18.65 -18.94 23.33
CA ASN A 59 -19.11 -17.56 23.09
C ASN A 59 -18.04 -16.70 22.39
N ILE A 60 -16.76 -16.88 22.73
CA ILE A 60 -15.62 -16.19 22.11
C ILE A 60 -15.42 -16.66 20.65
N LEU A 61 -15.57 -17.97 20.41
CA LEU A 61 -15.40 -18.57 19.09
C LEU A 61 -16.65 -18.48 18.21
N ALA A 62 -17.80 -18.09 18.77
CA ALA A 62 -19.03 -17.90 17.99
C ALA A 62 -18.88 -16.77 16.97
N PRO A 63 -19.40 -16.95 15.74
CA PRO A 63 -19.36 -15.88 14.76
C PRO A 63 -20.12 -14.65 15.26
N PRO A 64 -19.60 -13.43 15.06
CA PRO A 64 -20.26 -12.21 15.48
C PRO A 64 -21.63 -12.07 14.83
N LYS A 65 -22.64 -11.72 15.61
CA LYS A 65 -24.01 -11.48 15.14
C LYS A 65 -24.12 -10.28 14.20
N ASN A 66 -23.10 -9.43 14.18
CA ASN A 66 -23.06 -8.22 13.37
C ASN A 66 -21.68 -8.12 12.68
N THR A 67 -21.66 -8.03 11.36
CA THR A 67 -20.42 -7.96 10.54
C THR A 67 -19.56 -6.72 10.79
N GLN A 68 -20.06 -5.75 11.56
CA GLN A 68 -19.31 -4.53 11.92
C GLN A 68 -18.44 -4.68 13.17
N GLU A 69 -18.60 -5.76 13.93
CA GLU A 69 -17.83 -6.05 15.15
C GLU A 69 -17.04 -7.36 15.01
N MET A 70 -16.18 -7.48 14.01
CA MET A 70 -15.23 -8.59 13.98
C MET A 70 -14.09 -8.30 14.97
N VAL A 71 -14.34 -8.54 16.24
CA VAL A 71 -13.27 -8.57 17.24
C VAL A 71 -12.64 -9.96 17.19
N PHE A 72 -11.44 -10.04 16.64
CA PHE A 72 -10.65 -11.27 16.70
C PHE A 72 -10.13 -11.44 18.14
N ARG A 73 -10.59 -12.48 18.82
CA ARG A 73 -10.19 -12.82 20.20
C ARG A 73 -9.45 -14.16 20.19
N PRO A 74 -8.14 -14.16 19.97
CA PRO A 74 -7.38 -15.41 19.98
C PRO A 74 -7.34 -16.02 21.38
N VAL A 75 -7.60 -17.32 21.46
CA VAL A 75 -7.51 -18.10 22.68
C VAL A 75 -6.17 -18.82 22.72
N PHE A 76 -5.43 -18.66 23.81
CA PHE A 76 -4.15 -19.31 24.06
C PHE A 76 -4.25 -20.32 25.19
N GLU A 77 -3.50 -21.40 25.08
CA GLU A 77 -3.38 -22.40 26.16
C GLU A 77 -1.95 -22.31 26.72
N LEU A 78 -1.85 -21.95 28.00
CA LEU A 78 -0.62 -21.90 28.76
C LEU A 78 -0.80 -22.78 30.00
N GLU A 79 0.12 -23.72 30.23
CA GLU A 79 0.10 -24.61 31.41
C GLU A 79 -1.27 -25.28 31.65
N LYS A 80 -1.92 -25.74 30.58
CA LYS A 80 -3.27 -26.36 30.60
C LYS A 80 -4.42 -25.39 30.95
N GLN A 81 -4.14 -24.10 31.05
CA GLN A 81 -5.13 -23.06 31.26
C GLN A 81 -5.34 -22.28 29.95
N LYS A 82 -6.59 -22.02 29.59
CA LYS A 82 -6.95 -21.23 28.45
C LYS A 82 -7.08 -19.75 28.81
N TYR A 83 -6.58 -18.89 27.92
CA TYR A 83 -6.62 -17.45 28.09
C TYR A 83 -7.18 -16.79 26.83
N ASN A 84 -7.93 -15.73 27.02
CA ASN A 84 -8.34 -14.80 25.98
C ASN A 84 -7.33 -13.65 25.91
N PHE A 85 -6.91 -13.28 24.70
CA PHE A 85 -6.06 -12.11 24.48
C PHE A 85 -6.93 -10.92 24.13
N GLU A 86 -6.85 -9.88 24.92
CA GLU A 86 -7.54 -8.63 24.66
C GLU A 86 -6.54 -7.47 24.59
N THR A 87 -6.83 -6.49 23.75
CA THR A 87 -6.02 -5.28 23.63
C THR A 87 -6.90 -4.03 23.59
N ASN A 88 -6.46 -3.01 24.28
CA ASN A 88 -7.06 -1.68 24.25
C ASN A 88 -6.41 -0.76 23.18
N ALA A 89 -5.56 -1.30 22.31
CA ALA A 89 -4.96 -0.55 21.21
C ALA A 89 -6.05 -0.15 20.20
N THR A 90 -6.10 1.13 19.89
CA THR A 90 -7.03 1.69 18.89
C THR A 90 -6.35 1.83 17.54
N ILE A 91 -7.14 1.92 16.46
CA ILE A 91 -6.60 2.20 15.13
C ILE A 91 -5.84 3.53 15.11
N GLU A 92 -6.29 4.51 15.89
CA GLU A 92 -5.59 5.79 16.03
C GLU A 92 -4.18 5.63 16.62
N ASP A 93 -4.00 4.71 17.57
CA ASP A 93 -2.68 4.42 18.13
C ASP A 93 -1.76 3.79 17.09
N LEU A 94 -2.29 2.84 16.30
CA LEU A 94 -1.53 2.15 15.26
C LEU A 94 -1.14 3.07 14.11
N THR A 95 -2.03 3.98 13.72
CA THR A 95 -1.76 4.94 12.65
C THR A 95 -0.78 6.06 13.01
N LYS A 96 -0.38 6.17 14.28
CA LYS A 96 0.75 7.01 14.68
C LYS A 96 2.08 6.45 14.19
N VAL A 97 2.19 5.13 14.06
CA VAL A 97 3.40 4.43 13.60
C VAL A 97 3.29 3.93 12.17
N ILE A 98 2.12 3.40 11.76
CA ILE A 98 1.86 3.01 10.37
C ILE A 98 1.18 4.19 9.66
N GLN A 99 1.95 4.96 8.90
CA GLN A 99 1.42 6.14 8.23
C GLN A 99 0.66 5.81 6.94
N GLY A 100 0.92 4.66 6.34
CA GLY A 100 0.28 4.19 5.12
C GLY A 100 0.98 2.98 4.51
N PRO A 101 0.50 2.52 3.36
CA PRO A 101 1.17 1.48 2.58
C PRO A 101 2.61 1.87 2.19
N ASP A 102 3.49 0.87 2.10
CA ASP A 102 4.87 1.00 1.63
C ASP A 102 5.07 0.05 0.45
N PHE A 103 5.17 0.62 -0.76
CA PHE A 103 5.27 -0.16 -1.99
C PHE A 103 6.73 -0.42 -2.37
N PRO A 104 7.09 -1.66 -2.82
CA PRO A 104 8.47 -2.01 -3.18
C PRO A 104 9.00 -1.24 -4.39
N THR A 105 8.13 -0.62 -5.18
CA THR A 105 8.48 0.21 -6.33
C THR A 105 8.50 1.70 -6.00
N TYR A 106 8.40 2.06 -4.72
CA TYR A 106 8.32 3.43 -4.22
C TYR A 106 7.09 4.18 -4.77
N GLY A 107 7.25 5.45 -5.14
CA GLY A 107 6.16 6.33 -5.56
C GLY A 107 5.64 7.20 -4.43
N GLU A 108 4.74 8.09 -4.74
CA GLU A 108 4.13 9.02 -3.80
C GLU A 108 2.64 8.70 -3.63
N ILE A 109 2.19 8.61 -2.37
CA ILE A 109 0.80 8.31 -2.04
C ILE A 109 0.06 9.60 -1.69
N TYR A 110 -1.09 9.79 -2.33
CA TYR A 110 -1.98 10.94 -2.11
C TYR A 110 -3.34 10.46 -1.62
N GLY A 111 -3.87 11.09 -0.58
CA GLY A 111 -5.20 10.79 -0.04
C GLY A 111 -5.17 10.21 1.37
N LYS A 112 -4.61 10.96 2.33
CA LYS A 112 -4.53 10.55 3.75
C LYS A 112 -5.89 10.12 4.31
N THR A 113 -6.97 10.80 3.95
CA THR A 113 -8.33 10.44 4.38
C THR A 113 -8.72 9.04 3.90
N GLY A 114 -8.42 8.69 2.64
CA GLY A 114 -8.70 7.36 2.10
C GLY A 114 -7.86 6.25 2.73
N ILE A 115 -6.62 6.55 3.16
CA ILE A 115 -5.78 5.61 3.91
C ILE A 115 -6.41 5.35 5.29
N MET A 116 -6.82 6.41 6.00
CA MET A 116 -7.47 6.27 7.30
C MET A 116 -8.80 5.53 7.20
N GLU A 117 -9.58 5.80 6.15
CA GLU A 117 -10.82 5.08 5.87
C GLU A 117 -10.56 3.58 5.60
N MET A 118 -9.50 3.27 4.85
CA MET A 118 -9.08 1.89 4.59
C MET A 118 -8.76 1.15 5.89
N TYR A 119 -8.01 1.75 6.81
CA TYR A 119 -7.67 1.12 8.08
C TYR A 119 -8.87 0.99 9.03
N ASN A 120 -9.81 1.95 9.00
CA ASN A 120 -10.98 1.91 9.88
C ASN A 120 -12.07 0.95 9.38
N THR A 121 -12.28 0.86 8.07
CA THR A 121 -13.44 0.18 7.49
C THR A 121 -13.07 -1.00 6.60
N GLY A 122 -11.78 -1.20 6.33
CA GLY A 122 -11.29 -2.14 5.32
C GLY A 122 -11.54 -1.69 3.87
N ARG A 123 -12.02 -0.47 3.66
CA ARG A 123 -12.28 0.10 2.33
C ARG A 123 -11.83 1.55 2.28
N GLY A 124 -10.99 1.90 1.32
CA GLY A 124 -10.51 3.26 1.13
C GLY A 124 -9.96 3.46 -0.28
N LYS A 125 -9.89 4.71 -0.71
CA LYS A 125 -9.33 5.08 -2.01
C LYS A 125 -8.22 6.08 -1.81
N PHE A 126 -7.06 5.79 -2.36
CA PHE A 126 -5.93 6.70 -2.44
C PHE A 126 -5.25 6.58 -3.80
N ALA A 127 -4.57 7.63 -4.24
CA ALA A 127 -3.84 7.62 -5.48
C ALA A 127 -2.35 7.37 -5.21
N VAL A 128 -1.73 6.52 -6.03
CA VAL A 128 -0.28 6.32 -6.05
C VAL A 128 0.26 6.91 -7.33
N ARG A 129 1.23 7.81 -7.23
CA ARG A 129 1.85 8.49 -8.38
C ARG A 129 3.32 8.12 -8.47
N GLY A 130 3.82 8.08 -9.70
CA GLY A 130 5.24 7.96 -9.94
C GLY A 130 5.97 9.24 -9.55
N LYS A 131 7.24 9.12 -9.18
CA LYS A 131 8.09 10.26 -8.88
C LYS A 131 8.69 10.84 -10.14
N THR A 132 8.58 12.16 -10.29
CA THR A 132 9.04 12.86 -11.48
C THR A 132 9.88 14.07 -11.10
N ASN A 133 10.90 14.34 -11.91
CA ASN A 133 11.72 15.53 -11.82
C ASN A 133 11.74 16.26 -13.17
N ILE A 134 11.82 17.59 -13.14
CA ILE A 134 12.01 18.40 -14.35
C ILE A 134 13.46 18.81 -14.38
N GLU A 135 14.17 18.45 -15.45
CA GLU A 135 15.57 18.79 -15.67
C GLU A 135 15.68 19.69 -16.92
N GLU A 136 16.55 20.69 -16.84
CA GLU A 136 16.95 21.48 -17.99
C GLU A 136 18.35 21.03 -18.45
N THR A 137 18.49 20.73 -19.72
CA THR A 137 19.78 20.33 -20.30
C THR A 137 20.66 21.55 -20.56
N LYS A 138 21.97 21.35 -20.68
CA LYS A 138 22.92 22.40 -21.08
C LYS A 138 22.56 23.09 -22.40
N SER A 139 21.77 22.45 -23.25
CA SER A 139 21.26 22.98 -24.51
C SER A 139 19.93 23.77 -24.38
N GLY A 140 19.43 23.97 -23.14
CA GLY A 140 18.18 24.67 -22.88
C GLY A 140 16.92 23.84 -23.20
N LYS A 141 17.05 22.54 -23.42
CA LYS A 141 15.89 21.64 -23.57
C LYS A 141 15.38 21.21 -22.20
N ILE A 142 14.07 21.19 -22.04
CA ILE A 142 13.42 20.72 -20.81
C ILE A 142 13.05 19.24 -21.00
N ARG A 143 13.29 18.48 -19.92
CA ARG A 143 12.97 17.05 -19.83
C ARG A 143 12.17 16.76 -18.56
N ILE A 144 11.18 15.90 -18.66
CA ILE A 144 10.55 15.27 -17.50
C ILE A 144 11.21 13.92 -17.34
N ILE A 145 11.80 13.69 -16.18
CA ILE A 145 12.43 12.43 -15.82
C ILE A 145 11.53 11.70 -14.83
N ILE A 146 11.10 10.49 -15.17
CA ILE A 146 10.29 9.63 -14.30
C ILE A 146 11.23 8.60 -13.70
N THR A 147 11.38 8.65 -12.37
CA THR A 147 12.33 7.80 -11.63
C THR A 147 11.64 6.67 -10.87
N GLU A 148 10.35 6.81 -10.59
CA GLU A 148 9.57 5.78 -9.90
C GLU A 148 8.21 5.64 -10.57
N LEU A 149 7.69 4.42 -10.60
CA LEU A 149 6.36 4.12 -11.13
C LEU A 149 5.47 3.54 -10.03
N PRO A 150 4.15 3.77 -10.10
CA PRO A 150 3.22 3.15 -9.16
C PRO A 150 3.35 1.63 -9.15
N TYR A 151 3.10 1.03 -8.00
CA TYR A 151 3.11 -0.42 -7.84
C TYR A 151 2.18 -1.11 -8.84
N GLN A 152 2.61 -2.24 -9.39
CA GLN A 152 1.93 -3.02 -10.43
C GLN A 152 1.78 -2.31 -11.80
N VAL A 153 2.39 -1.16 -12.00
CA VAL A 153 2.43 -0.53 -13.35
C VAL A 153 3.59 -1.12 -14.16
N ASN A 154 3.26 -1.73 -15.29
CA ASN A 154 4.27 -2.23 -16.23
C ASN A 154 4.92 -1.05 -16.97
N LYS A 155 6.25 -0.91 -16.82
CA LYS A 155 7.02 0.19 -17.43
C LYS A 155 6.89 0.23 -18.96
N ALA A 156 6.98 -0.92 -19.63
CA ALA A 156 6.92 -0.97 -21.08
C ALA A 156 5.54 -0.54 -21.62
N GLU A 157 4.48 -1.00 -20.98
CA GLU A 157 3.11 -0.58 -21.32
C GLU A 157 2.88 0.90 -21.03
N PHE A 158 3.43 1.40 -19.93
CA PHE A 158 3.36 2.83 -19.60
C PHE A 158 4.04 3.70 -20.64
N VAL A 159 5.27 3.36 -21.03
CA VAL A 159 5.99 4.08 -22.11
C VAL A 159 5.25 4.00 -23.43
N LYS A 160 4.74 2.82 -23.81
CA LYS A 160 3.92 2.64 -25.00
C LYS A 160 2.68 3.52 -24.96
N LYS A 161 1.97 3.56 -23.84
CA LYS A 161 0.77 4.39 -23.67
C LYS A 161 1.07 5.88 -23.86
N ILE A 162 2.19 6.37 -23.35
CA ILE A 162 2.61 7.76 -23.59
C ILE A 162 2.85 8.00 -25.08
N ALA A 163 3.59 7.10 -25.76
CA ALA A 163 3.85 7.21 -27.19
C ALA A 163 2.55 7.21 -28.02
N ASP A 164 1.59 6.36 -27.67
CA ASP A 164 0.28 6.33 -28.32
C ASP A 164 -0.50 7.65 -28.12
N LEU A 165 -0.49 8.20 -26.90
CA LEU A 165 -1.13 9.49 -26.61
C LEU A 165 -0.50 10.67 -27.36
N VAL A 166 0.81 10.63 -27.59
CA VAL A 166 1.52 11.63 -28.42
C VAL A 166 1.15 11.46 -29.87
N ARG A 167 1.17 10.23 -30.42
CA ARG A 167 0.79 9.93 -31.81
C ARG A 167 -0.65 10.33 -32.10
N ASP A 168 -1.56 10.07 -31.17
CA ASP A 168 -2.98 10.44 -31.27
C ASP A 168 -3.23 11.93 -31.00
N LYS A 169 -2.17 12.74 -30.80
CA LYS A 169 -2.23 14.18 -30.51
C LYS A 169 -3.06 14.54 -29.27
N LYS A 170 -3.26 13.60 -28.37
CA LYS A 170 -3.92 13.84 -27.06
C LYS A 170 -3.00 14.59 -26.10
N ILE A 171 -1.67 14.32 -26.19
CA ILE A 171 -0.63 15.08 -25.50
C ILE A 171 0.23 15.74 -26.58
N ILE A 172 0.31 17.08 -26.54
CA ILE A 172 1.09 17.89 -27.47
C ILE A 172 2.26 18.50 -26.71
N GLY A 173 3.40 18.68 -27.39
CA GLY A 173 4.59 19.33 -26.82
C GLY A 173 5.64 18.36 -26.31
N ILE A 174 5.52 17.08 -26.61
CA ILE A 174 6.56 16.07 -26.39
C ILE A 174 7.32 15.86 -27.72
N SER A 175 8.65 16.06 -27.71
CA SER A 175 9.51 15.89 -28.86
C SER A 175 10.13 14.49 -28.94
N ASP A 176 10.39 13.86 -27.80
CA ASP A 176 11.01 12.53 -27.74
C ASP A 176 10.67 11.80 -26.44
N LEU A 177 10.66 10.47 -26.48
CA LEU A 177 10.39 9.58 -25.35
C LEU A 177 11.40 8.43 -25.36
N ARG A 178 12.17 8.31 -24.29
CA ARG A 178 13.21 7.28 -24.15
C ARG A 178 13.13 6.56 -22.82
N ASP A 179 13.43 5.28 -22.82
CA ASP A 179 13.68 4.48 -21.62
C ASP A 179 15.20 4.37 -21.43
N GLU A 180 15.72 5.09 -20.46
CA GLU A 180 17.14 5.09 -20.06
C GLU A 180 17.35 4.30 -18.75
N SER A 181 16.41 3.44 -18.38
CA SER A 181 16.52 2.63 -17.14
C SER A 181 17.70 1.68 -17.20
N ASP A 182 18.42 1.60 -16.09
CA ASP A 182 19.59 0.74 -15.92
C ASP A 182 19.56 -0.01 -14.57
N ARG A 183 20.68 -0.58 -14.15
CA ARG A 183 20.84 -1.30 -12.87
C ARG A 183 20.61 -0.39 -11.64
N ARG A 184 20.66 0.92 -11.80
CA ARG A 184 20.46 1.92 -10.74
C ARG A 184 18.99 2.23 -10.52
N GLY A 185 18.12 1.91 -11.48
CA GLY A 185 16.69 2.08 -11.34
C GLY A 185 15.98 2.50 -12.62
N ILE A 186 14.73 2.91 -12.44
CA ILE A 186 13.87 3.40 -13.52
C ILE A 186 14.31 4.82 -13.89
N ARG A 187 14.46 5.05 -15.20
CA ARG A 187 14.68 6.36 -15.77
C ARG A 187 13.98 6.47 -17.12
N VAL A 188 12.74 6.96 -17.13
CA VAL A 188 12.02 7.28 -18.37
C VAL A 188 12.15 8.76 -18.61
N VAL A 189 12.63 9.14 -19.79
CA VAL A 189 12.91 10.51 -20.19
C VAL A 189 11.89 10.95 -21.22
N VAL A 190 11.16 12.02 -20.90
CA VAL A 190 10.22 12.67 -21.81
C VAL A 190 10.80 14.04 -22.17
N GLU A 191 11.30 14.20 -23.41
CA GLU A 191 11.79 15.50 -23.90
C GLU A 191 10.63 16.37 -24.33
N ILE A 192 10.68 17.64 -23.92
CA ILE A 192 9.65 18.62 -24.22
C ILE A 192 10.10 19.52 -25.39
N GLU A 193 9.19 19.84 -26.28
CA GLU A 193 9.42 20.81 -27.33
C GLU A 193 9.73 22.20 -26.77
N LYS A 194 10.48 23.02 -27.52
CA LYS A 194 10.95 24.35 -27.09
C LYS A 194 9.84 25.28 -26.59
N ASN A 195 8.62 25.13 -27.09
CA ASN A 195 7.42 25.90 -26.69
C ASN A 195 6.48 25.11 -25.76
N GLY A 196 6.83 23.90 -25.37
CA GLY A 196 6.02 23.03 -24.50
C GLY A 196 5.96 23.54 -23.06
N LYS A 197 4.82 23.32 -22.39
CA LYS A 197 4.62 23.68 -20.98
C LYS A 197 4.80 22.45 -20.10
N PRO A 198 5.95 22.28 -19.39
CA PRO A 198 6.27 21.06 -18.64
C PRO A 198 5.19 20.66 -17.63
N LYS A 199 4.71 21.62 -16.83
CA LYS A 199 3.66 21.39 -15.83
C LYS A 199 2.34 20.92 -16.45
N SER A 200 1.97 21.44 -17.62
CA SER A 200 0.73 21.03 -18.29
C SER A 200 0.84 19.61 -18.87
N ILE A 201 2.02 19.24 -19.38
CA ILE A 201 2.28 17.89 -19.87
C ILE A 201 2.30 16.92 -18.68
N LEU A 202 2.98 17.26 -17.60
CA LEU A 202 3.03 16.44 -16.38
C LEU A 202 1.63 16.16 -15.83
N ASN A 203 0.76 17.17 -15.76
CA ASN A 203 -0.63 17.01 -15.31
C ASN A 203 -1.48 16.10 -16.21
N LYS A 204 -1.08 15.91 -17.47
CA LYS A 204 -1.76 14.97 -18.38
C LYS A 204 -1.20 13.55 -18.30
N LEU A 205 -0.02 13.39 -17.73
CA LEU A 205 0.63 12.09 -17.52
C LEU A 205 0.16 11.44 -16.21
N PHE A 206 -0.35 12.22 -15.27
CA PHE A 206 -1.00 11.76 -14.02
C PHE A 206 -2.51 11.58 -14.20
#